data_2410d8c1cde47165bc9eff23b648fbf8
#
_entry.id   2410d8c1cde47165bc9eff23b648fbf8
#
_cell.length_a   1.000
_cell.length_b   1.000
_cell.length_c   1.000
_cell.angle_alpha   90.00
_cell.angle_beta   90.00
_cell.angle_gamma   90.00
#
_symmetry.space_group_name_H-M   'P 1'
#
loop_
_entity.id
_entity.type
_entity.pdbx_description
1 polymer ?
#
loop_
_entity_poly.entity_id
_entity_poly.type
_entity_poly.pdbx_seq_one_letter_code
_entity_poly.pdbx_strand_id
1 'polypeptide(L)'
;MKVGYYLLLWVVGLGESQAQLPLPPPVLREPELSQPAGGAVPRELPQRWMTWNLQWFPGRNPLASKLERERHEAAVHFWLNRFKPDMGMFQEVLDAGALRRSVRELPWQAVTRFDRAEDEEKTLPPQNLAICSRVPWQEAWEVNFEKLPLTLDRPVRGFLGVEWKTQRQGSWTAYVVHLKSNRGGREVTSKRRERAIEYLRQDWQRRGLVPDTDAIAVGGDFNCSLKNPDFRKEKTVRGLLGEGWVSVTHDVPWPKGATVRPDKEGKYPATDFDAILLSPGWQKKIGSKRYQAGVWQNSNIPSDHWPIWLSFSRSRIASP
;
A
#
# COMPACT_ATOMS: atom_id res chain seq x y z
N MET A 1 -73.55 -11.28 24.07
CA MET A 1 -72.46 -11.71 23.17
C MET A 1 -71.86 -10.54 22.46
N LYS A 2 -70.66 -10.10 22.86
CA LYS A 2 -69.90 -9.01 22.23
C LYS A 2 -68.71 -9.66 21.52
N VAL A 3 -68.68 -9.57 20.20
CA VAL A 3 -67.58 -10.03 19.37
C VAL A 3 -66.62 -8.90 19.21
N GLY A 4 -65.41 -9.06 19.77
CA GLY A 4 -64.32 -8.11 19.61
C GLY A 4 -63.48 -8.45 18.37
N TYR A 5 -63.38 -7.51 17.44
CA TYR A 5 -62.48 -7.60 16.30
C TYR A 5 -61.12 -7.07 16.72
N TYR A 6 -60.09 -7.94 16.69
CA TYR A 6 -58.68 -7.50 16.79
C TYR A 6 -58.16 -7.16 15.39
N LEU A 7 -57.85 -5.90 15.17
CA LEU A 7 -57.18 -5.43 13.97
C LEU A 7 -55.65 -5.67 14.15
N LEU A 8 -55.09 -6.63 13.42
CA LEU A 8 -53.64 -6.84 13.36
C LEU A 8 -53.06 -5.82 12.36
N LEU A 9 -52.42 -4.76 12.89
CA LEU A 9 -51.60 -3.87 12.10
C LEU A 9 -50.26 -4.53 11.79
N TRP A 10 -50.05 -4.96 10.55
CA TRP A 10 -48.73 -5.29 10.01
C TRP A 10 -47.99 -3.98 9.75
N VAL A 11 -47.00 -3.66 10.62
CA VAL A 11 -46.01 -2.65 10.34
C VAL A 11 -44.98 -3.28 9.39
N VAL A 12 -45.12 -3.02 8.10
CA VAL A 12 -44.10 -3.28 7.11
C VAL A 12 -42.99 -2.28 7.35
N GLY A 13 -41.97 -2.67 8.06
CA GLY A 13 -40.73 -1.90 8.18
C GLY A 13 -40.02 -1.85 6.83
N LEU A 14 -40.30 -0.82 6.05
CA LEU A 14 -39.50 -0.42 4.92
C LEU A 14 -38.11 -0.01 5.50
N GLY A 15 -37.18 -0.91 5.52
CA GLY A 15 -35.79 -0.57 5.77
C GLY A 15 -35.35 0.40 4.68
N GLU A 16 -35.32 1.68 4.99
CA GLU A 16 -34.65 2.68 4.16
C GLU A 16 -33.18 2.26 4.09
N SER A 17 -32.81 1.69 2.95
CA SER A 17 -31.42 1.63 2.55
C SER A 17 -30.96 3.09 2.45
N GLN A 18 -30.29 3.58 3.51
CA GLN A 18 -29.59 4.86 3.44
C GLN A 18 -28.60 4.76 2.28
N ALA A 19 -28.97 5.32 1.13
CA ALA A 19 -28.08 5.45 0.00
C ALA A 19 -26.86 6.23 0.51
N GLN A 20 -25.74 5.53 0.62
CA GLN A 20 -24.50 6.11 1.10
C GLN A 20 -24.14 7.23 0.13
N LEU A 21 -24.11 8.48 0.60
CA LEU A 21 -23.73 9.61 -0.24
C LEU A 21 -22.40 9.33 -0.94
N PRO A 22 -22.27 9.65 -2.22
CA PRO A 22 -21.02 9.43 -2.94
C PRO A 22 -19.87 10.16 -2.24
N LEU A 23 -18.73 9.50 -2.15
CA LEU A 23 -17.53 10.12 -1.57
C LEU A 23 -17.13 11.36 -2.39
N PRO A 24 -16.72 12.45 -1.75
CA PRO A 24 -16.19 13.60 -2.48
C PRO A 24 -14.98 13.18 -3.31
N PRO A 25 -14.81 13.70 -4.55
CA PRO A 25 -13.73 13.26 -5.43
C PRO A 25 -12.37 13.68 -4.88
N PRO A 26 -11.36 12.77 -4.90
CA PRO A 26 -9.99 13.11 -4.59
C PRO A 26 -9.35 13.92 -5.73
N VAL A 27 -8.21 14.54 -5.47
CA VAL A 27 -7.41 15.19 -6.50
C VAL A 27 -6.56 14.15 -7.20
N LEU A 28 -6.59 14.16 -8.53
CA LEU A 28 -5.72 13.35 -9.38
C LEU A 28 -4.56 14.21 -9.86
N ARG A 29 -3.33 13.71 -9.73
CA ARG A 29 -2.11 14.40 -10.14
C ARG A 29 -1.16 13.46 -10.88
N GLU A 30 -0.27 14.04 -11.66
CA GLU A 30 0.91 13.34 -12.14
C GLU A 30 1.97 13.32 -11.02
N PRO A 31 2.51 12.15 -10.68
CA PRO A 31 3.63 12.07 -9.74
C PRO A 31 4.91 12.65 -10.35
N GLU A 32 5.92 12.86 -9.54
CA GLU A 32 7.25 13.20 -10.03
C GLU A 32 7.90 11.96 -10.67
N LEU A 33 8.19 12.03 -11.97
CA LEU A 33 8.76 10.94 -12.73
C LEU A 33 10.27 11.16 -13.00
N SER A 34 11.07 10.09 -12.91
CA SER A 34 12.47 10.11 -13.37
C SER A 34 12.60 9.87 -14.87
N GLN A 35 11.63 9.15 -15.46
CA GLN A 35 11.51 8.85 -16.87
C GLN A 35 10.06 9.10 -17.31
N PRO A 36 9.82 9.60 -18.53
CA PRO A 36 8.47 9.76 -19.05
C PRO A 36 7.71 8.44 -19.04
N ALA A 37 6.41 8.48 -18.76
CA ALA A 37 5.53 7.32 -18.94
C ALA A 37 5.47 6.93 -20.44
N GLY A 38 5.03 5.72 -20.74
CA GLY A 38 4.88 5.23 -22.12
C GLY A 38 6.16 4.64 -22.72
N GLY A 39 7.07 4.15 -21.91
CA GLY A 39 8.25 3.41 -22.38
C GLY A 39 7.90 2.15 -23.20
N ALA A 40 8.92 1.54 -23.80
CA ALA A 40 8.75 0.31 -24.58
C ALA A 40 8.06 -0.78 -23.74
N VAL A 41 7.08 -1.47 -24.34
CA VAL A 41 6.33 -2.54 -23.67
C VAL A 41 7.29 -3.66 -23.27
N PRO A 42 7.49 -3.92 -21.96
CA PRO A 42 8.40 -4.95 -21.48
C PRO A 42 7.88 -6.34 -21.87
N ARG A 43 8.80 -7.29 -22.04
CA ARG A 43 8.43 -8.67 -22.36
C ARG A 43 7.72 -9.33 -21.17
N GLU A 44 8.19 -9.07 -19.97
CA GLU A 44 7.72 -9.68 -18.72
C GLU A 44 7.67 -8.64 -17.60
N LEU A 45 6.87 -8.90 -16.58
CA LEU A 45 6.83 -8.12 -15.35
C LEU A 45 8.15 -8.19 -14.57
N PRO A 46 8.40 -7.20 -13.69
CA PRO A 46 9.42 -7.32 -12.65
C PRO A 46 9.20 -8.62 -11.86
N GLN A 47 10.27 -9.39 -11.65
CA GLN A 47 10.14 -10.71 -11.02
C GLN A 47 10.29 -10.68 -9.50
N ARG A 48 11.07 -9.72 -8.96
CA ARG A 48 11.33 -9.56 -7.53
C ARG A 48 10.78 -8.23 -7.08
N TRP A 49 9.77 -8.29 -6.24
CA TRP A 49 9.10 -7.11 -5.70
C TRP A 49 9.46 -6.96 -4.23
N MET A 50 9.43 -5.71 -3.76
CA MET A 50 9.49 -5.43 -2.34
C MET A 50 8.57 -4.28 -1.97
N THR A 51 8.09 -4.26 -0.72
CA THR A 51 7.59 -3.05 -0.08
C THR A 51 8.40 -2.77 1.18
N TRP A 52 8.68 -1.48 1.42
CA TRP A 52 9.50 -1.10 2.55
C TRP A 52 9.20 0.35 2.98
N ASN A 53 8.73 0.52 4.21
CA ASN A 53 8.70 1.81 4.87
C ASN A 53 10.13 2.18 5.28
N LEU A 54 10.66 3.28 4.73
CA LEU A 54 12.05 3.69 4.88
C LEU A 54 12.32 4.53 6.13
N GLN A 55 11.31 4.82 6.96
CA GLN A 55 11.41 5.63 8.17
C GLN A 55 11.99 7.03 7.92
N TRP A 56 11.12 8.00 7.53
CA TRP A 56 11.51 9.40 7.31
C TRP A 56 12.74 9.55 6.40
N PHE A 57 12.72 8.92 5.26
CA PHE A 57 13.87 8.84 4.37
C PHE A 57 14.10 10.13 3.55
N PRO A 58 15.32 10.72 3.58
CA PRO A 58 16.50 10.27 4.33
C PRO A 58 16.55 10.82 5.76
N GLY A 59 17.20 10.07 6.68
CA GLY A 59 17.57 10.56 8.02
C GLY A 59 16.96 9.82 9.19
N ARG A 60 15.86 9.07 9.03
CA ARG A 60 15.13 8.34 10.07
C ARG A 60 14.34 9.23 11.06
N ASN A 61 14.40 10.52 10.89
CA ASN A 61 13.57 11.50 11.56
C ASN A 61 13.47 12.77 10.70
N PRO A 62 12.40 13.60 10.84
CA PRO A 62 12.19 14.76 9.98
C PRO A 62 13.21 15.88 10.15
N LEU A 63 13.90 15.93 11.30
CA LEU A 63 14.89 16.95 11.64
C LEU A 63 16.34 16.44 11.54
N ALA A 64 16.56 15.33 10.83
CA ALA A 64 17.87 14.71 10.69
C ALA A 64 18.90 15.69 10.10
N SER A 65 20.10 15.67 10.67
CA SER A 65 21.26 16.39 10.17
C SER A 65 21.68 15.88 8.78
N LYS A 66 22.46 16.66 8.06
CA LYS A 66 23.02 16.27 6.74
C LYS A 66 23.77 14.93 6.83
N LEU A 67 24.60 14.74 7.86
CA LEU A 67 25.37 13.52 8.04
C LEU A 67 24.46 12.27 8.29
N GLU A 68 23.41 12.44 9.08
CA GLU A 68 22.44 11.35 9.32
C GLU A 68 21.71 10.98 8.03
N ARG A 69 21.33 11.98 7.22
CA ARG A 69 20.72 11.75 5.91
C ARG A 69 21.64 10.99 4.97
N GLU A 70 22.89 11.41 4.84
CA GLU A 70 23.90 10.74 4.00
C GLU A 70 24.14 9.30 4.46
N ARG A 71 24.25 9.06 5.76
CA ARG A 71 24.39 7.70 6.33
C ARG A 71 23.18 6.83 6.04
N HIS A 72 21.97 7.40 6.14
CA HIS A 72 20.76 6.66 5.87
C HIS A 72 20.63 6.32 4.37
N GLU A 73 20.92 7.27 3.47
CA GLU A 73 20.99 7.03 2.02
C GLU A 73 21.96 5.88 1.69
N ALA A 74 23.18 5.92 2.23
CA ALA A 74 24.17 4.89 1.99
C ALA A 74 23.73 3.51 2.52
N ALA A 75 23.11 3.47 3.70
CA ALA A 75 22.61 2.23 4.28
C ALA A 75 21.42 1.65 3.48
N VAL A 76 20.47 2.48 3.05
CA VAL A 76 19.36 2.04 2.19
C VAL A 76 19.89 1.51 0.86
N HIS A 77 20.81 2.24 0.21
CA HIS A 77 21.46 1.79 -1.02
C HIS A 77 22.16 0.43 -0.85
N PHE A 78 22.94 0.24 0.25
CA PHE A 78 23.58 -1.03 0.56
C PHE A 78 22.58 -2.18 0.62
N TRP A 79 21.47 -2.00 1.35
CA TRP A 79 20.49 -3.06 1.50
C TRP A 79 19.72 -3.35 0.20
N LEU A 80 19.39 -2.32 -0.60
CA LEU A 80 18.76 -2.51 -1.91
C LEU A 80 19.66 -3.30 -2.87
N ASN A 81 20.97 -3.04 -2.85
CA ASN A 81 21.94 -3.82 -3.62
C ASN A 81 22.02 -5.28 -3.16
N ARG A 82 21.76 -5.55 -1.89
CA ARG A 82 21.72 -6.90 -1.33
C ARG A 82 20.40 -7.61 -1.67
N PHE A 83 19.27 -6.92 -1.58
CA PHE A 83 17.94 -7.46 -1.93
C PHE A 83 17.75 -7.63 -3.43
N LYS A 84 18.32 -6.74 -4.23
CA LYS A 84 18.24 -6.71 -5.69
C LYS A 84 16.78 -6.80 -6.19
N PRO A 85 15.87 -5.96 -5.73
CA PRO A 85 14.50 -5.95 -6.25
C PRO A 85 14.51 -5.54 -7.72
N ASP A 86 13.50 -6.01 -8.46
CA ASP A 86 13.21 -5.51 -9.80
C ASP A 86 12.12 -4.43 -9.74
N MET A 87 11.36 -4.38 -8.63
CA MET A 87 10.38 -3.34 -8.32
C MET A 87 10.33 -3.12 -6.80
N GLY A 88 10.32 -1.84 -6.38
CA GLY A 88 10.15 -1.42 -5.00
C GLY A 88 8.98 -0.46 -4.81
N MET A 89 8.22 -0.66 -3.75
CA MET A 89 7.16 0.22 -3.23
C MET A 89 7.65 0.81 -1.91
N PHE A 90 7.94 2.11 -1.88
CA PHE A 90 8.57 2.76 -0.73
C PHE A 90 7.62 3.76 -0.08
N GLN A 91 7.68 3.85 1.25
CA GLN A 91 6.91 4.77 2.07
C GLN A 91 7.85 5.68 2.86
N GLU A 92 7.33 6.81 3.33
CA GLU A 92 8.03 7.84 4.09
C GLU A 92 9.20 8.48 3.36
N VAL A 93 9.06 8.70 2.05
CA VAL A 93 10.05 9.40 1.24
C VAL A 93 9.88 10.91 1.40
N LEU A 94 10.88 11.58 1.96
CA LEU A 94 10.92 13.04 2.13
C LEU A 94 11.60 13.74 0.97
N ASP A 95 12.54 13.08 0.32
CA ASP A 95 13.38 13.64 -0.74
C ASP A 95 13.48 12.65 -1.90
N ALA A 96 12.82 12.99 -3.00
CA ALA A 96 12.85 12.20 -4.22
C ALA A 96 14.26 12.09 -4.82
N GLY A 97 15.08 13.13 -4.68
CA GLY A 97 16.47 13.12 -5.13
C GLY A 97 17.33 12.13 -4.36
N ALA A 98 17.16 12.08 -3.02
CA ALA A 98 17.82 11.07 -2.17
C ALA A 98 17.39 9.65 -2.54
N LEU A 99 16.10 9.45 -2.80
CA LEU A 99 15.60 8.15 -3.24
C LEU A 99 16.25 7.75 -4.57
N ARG A 100 16.30 8.64 -5.56
CA ARG A 100 16.93 8.36 -6.86
C ARG A 100 18.37 7.92 -6.72
N ARG A 101 19.14 8.58 -5.86
CA ARG A 101 20.54 8.19 -5.59
C ARG A 101 20.65 6.81 -4.96
N SER A 102 19.70 6.45 -4.10
CA SER A 102 19.71 5.17 -3.38
C SER A 102 19.19 3.99 -4.21
N VAL A 103 18.28 4.23 -5.18
CA VAL A 103 17.64 3.18 -6.00
C VAL A 103 18.00 3.28 -7.50
N ARG A 104 19.21 3.76 -7.82
CA ARG A 104 19.64 4.02 -9.21
C ARG A 104 19.57 2.81 -10.14
N GLU A 105 19.55 1.59 -9.61
CA GLU A 105 19.35 0.34 -10.38
C GLU A 105 17.90 0.11 -10.82
N LEU A 106 16.97 0.95 -10.33
CA LEU A 106 15.56 0.97 -10.70
C LEU A 106 15.27 2.32 -11.40
N PRO A 107 15.60 2.47 -12.68
CA PRO A 107 15.60 3.77 -13.36
C PRO A 107 14.22 4.38 -13.55
N TRP A 108 13.15 3.56 -13.57
CA TRP A 108 11.77 4.02 -13.64
C TRP A 108 11.27 4.30 -12.24
N GLN A 109 11.10 5.59 -11.91
CA GLN A 109 10.73 6.02 -10.57
C GLN A 109 9.59 7.02 -10.64
N ALA A 110 8.54 6.77 -9.88
CA ALA A 110 7.43 7.68 -9.64
C ALA A 110 7.37 7.98 -8.15
N VAL A 111 7.28 9.26 -7.79
CA VAL A 111 7.20 9.73 -6.40
C VAL A 111 6.01 10.68 -6.29
N THR A 112 5.17 10.52 -5.27
CA THR A 112 4.04 11.43 -5.03
C THR A 112 4.53 12.83 -4.66
N ARG A 113 3.63 13.81 -4.80
CA ARG A 113 3.85 15.21 -4.44
C ARG A 113 2.84 15.64 -3.38
N PHE A 114 2.85 14.95 -2.24
CA PHE A 114 1.98 15.33 -1.12
C PHE A 114 2.48 16.65 -0.52
N ASP A 115 1.57 17.60 -0.32
CA ASP A 115 1.90 18.93 0.20
C ASP A 115 1.75 19.04 1.71
N ARG A 116 1.18 18.00 2.37
CA ARG A 116 0.88 18.03 3.79
C ARG A 116 1.44 16.81 4.52
N ALA A 117 1.93 17.09 5.72
CA ALA A 117 2.19 16.07 6.71
C ALA A 117 0.92 15.37 7.18
N GLU A 118 1.08 14.25 7.87
CA GLU A 118 -0.01 13.54 8.51
C GLU A 118 -0.67 14.33 9.65
N ASP A 119 0.11 15.15 10.35
CA ASP A 119 -0.35 15.97 11.45
C ASP A 119 -1.02 17.25 10.96
N GLU A 120 -2.05 17.68 11.67
CA GLU A 120 -2.78 18.92 11.38
C GLU A 120 -1.94 20.17 11.68
N GLU A 121 -0.85 20.02 12.43
CA GLU A 121 0.01 21.10 12.90
C GLU A 121 0.96 21.61 11.82
N LYS A 122 1.05 20.97 10.66
CA LYS A 122 1.91 21.33 9.52
C LYS A 122 3.39 21.48 9.87
N THR A 123 3.82 20.90 10.98
CA THR A 123 5.19 21.02 11.49
C THR A 123 6.16 20.02 10.89
N LEU A 124 5.61 18.93 10.35
CA LEU A 124 6.39 17.84 9.76
C LEU A 124 6.36 17.90 8.22
N PRO A 125 7.42 17.48 7.55
CA PRO A 125 7.42 17.37 6.10
C PRO A 125 6.44 16.28 5.62
N PRO A 126 5.94 16.37 4.37
CA PRO A 126 5.11 15.32 3.80
C PRO A 126 5.90 14.02 3.66
N GLN A 127 5.23 12.91 3.94
CA GLN A 127 5.76 11.57 3.73
C GLN A 127 5.25 11.03 2.40
N ASN A 128 6.06 11.16 1.35
CA ASN A 128 5.70 10.70 0.02
C ASN A 128 5.81 9.19 -0.12
N LEU A 129 5.17 8.71 -1.17
CA LEU A 129 5.18 7.33 -1.64
C LEU A 129 6.00 7.24 -2.91
N ALA A 130 6.65 6.10 -3.12
CA ALA A 130 7.33 5.88 -4.39
C ALA A 130 7.14 4.45 -4.91
N ILE A 131 7.05 4.33 -6.24
CA ILE A 131 7.23 3.07 -6.95
C ILE A 131 8.45 3.23 -7.85
N CYS A 132 9.39 2.29 -7.73
CA CYS A 132 10.59 2.25 -8.54
C CYS A 132 10.69 0.89 -9.23
N SER A 133 11.02 0.88 -10.52
CA SER A 133 11.03 -0.34 -11.34
C SER A 133 12.23 -0.39 -12.27
N ARG A 134 12.69 -1.61 -12.54
CA ARG A 134 13.70 -1.91 -13.56
C ARG A 134 13.11 -1.86 -14.97
N VAL A 135 11.80 -2.09 -15.10
CA VAL A 135 11.10 -2.11 -16.38
C VAL A 135 10.16 -0.91 -16.52
N PRO A 136 9.98 -0.37 -17.74
CA PRO A 136 9.09 0.76 -17.98
C PRO A 136 7.63 0.42 -17.69
N TRP A 137 6.89 1.40 -17.20
CA TRP A 137 5.42 1.38 -17.13
C TRP A 137 4.80 2.22 -18.24
N GLN A 138 3.52 1.99 -18.51
CA GLN A 138 2.73 2.79 -19.45
C GLN A 138 2.15 4.03 -18.80
N GLU A 139 1.72 3.91 -17.57
CA GLU A 139 1.11 5.01 -16.81
C GLU A 139 1.54 4.97 -15.35
N ALA A 140 1.66 6.16 -14.74
CA ALA A 140 1.79 6.37 -13.31
C ALA A 140 0.87 7.51 -12.90
N TRP A 141 0.20 7.40 -11.75
CA TRP A 141 -0.74 8.41 -11.26
C TRP A 141 -0.73 8.51 -9.75
N GLU A 142 -1.00 9.72 -9.26
CA GLU A 142 -1.18 10.03 -7.84
C GLU A 142 -2.65 10.33 -7.57
N VAL A 143 -3.19 9.75 -6.51
CA VAL A 143 -4.46 10.14 -5.91
C VAL A 143 -4.16 10.85 -4.60
N ASN A 144 -4.65 12.08 -4.44
CA ASN A 144 -4.32 12.96 -3.34
C ASN A 144 -5.56 13.39 -2.57
N PHE A 145 -5.52 13.35 -1.25
CA PHE A 145 -6.65 13.62 -0.35
C PHE A 145 -6.64 15.04 0.25
N GLU A 146 -5.73 15.90 -0.16
CA GLU A 146 -5.55 17.23 0.44
C GLU A 146 -6.79 18.13 0.38
N LYS A 147 -7.56 18.03 -0.69
CA LYS A 147 -8.77 18.84 -0.90
C LYS A 147 -10.04 18.21 -0.38
N LEU A 148 -9.96 17.02 0.22
CA LEU A 148 -11.14 16.42 0.83
C LEU A 148 -11.61 17.25 2.03
N PRO A 149 -12.92 17.27 2.32
CA PRO A 149 -13.47 17.91 3.50
C PRO A 149 -12.82 17.42 4.78
N LEU A 150 -12.67 18.29 5.76
CA LEU A 150 -12.10 17.98 7.08
C LEU A 150 -13.14 17.22 7.94
N THR A 151 -13.34 15.95 7.67
CA THR A 151 -14.17 15.04 8.46
C THR A 151 -13.32 14.16 9.37
N LEU A 152 -13.91 13.60 10.43
CA LEU A 152 -13.19 12.73 11.37
C LEU A 152 -12.57 11.50 10.70
N ASP A 153 -13.21 10.99 9.65
CA ASP A 153 -12.81 9.82 8.87
C ASP A 153 -12.00 10.17 7.62
N ARG A 154 -11.69 11.46 7.40
CA ARG A 154 -10.87 11.89 6.28
C ARG A 154 -9.54 11.16 6.28
N PRO A 155 -9.19 10.44 5.18
CA PRO A 155 -7.87 9.84 5.07
C PRO A 155 -6.79 10.94 4.92
N VAL A 156 -5.59 10.66 5.36
CA VAL A 156 -4.52 11.66 5.49
C VAL A 156 -3.72 11.77 4.22
N ARG A 157 -3.26 10.63 3.69
CA ARG A 157 -2.42 10.53 2.50
C ARG A 157 -3.22 9.90 1.37
N GLY A 158 -2.84 10.22 0.17
CA GLY A 158 -3.30 9.53 -1.02
C GLY A 158 -2.59 8.20 -1.25
N PHE A 159 -2.53 7.81 -2.50
CA PHE A 159 -1.79 6.64 -2.96
C PHE A 159 -1.18 6.90 -4.34
N LEU A 160 -0.23 6.06 -4.72
CA LEU A 160 0.43 6.08 -6.01
C LEU A 160 0.12 4.77 -6.73
N GLY A 161 -0.27 4.85 -7.99
CA GLY A 161 -0.52 3.71 -8.86
C GLY A 161 0.37 3.72 -10.10
N VAL A 162 0.69 2.55 -10.62
CA VAL A 162 1.36 2.36 -11.91
C VAL A 162 0.73 1.21 -12.67
N GLU A 163 0.71 1.31 -14.00
CA GLU A 163 0.26 0.24 -14.89
C GLU A 163 1.41 -0.22 -15.79
N TRP A 164 1.62 -1.52 -15.85
CA TRP A 164 2.45 -2.19 -16.87
C TRP A 164 1.57 -2.90 -17.86
N LYS A 165 1.91 -2.76 -19.15
CA LYS A 165 1.46 -3.67 -20.21
C LYS A 165 2.65 -4.51 -20.61
N THR A 166 2.51 -5.82 -20.56
CA THR A 166 3.56 -6.73 -20.96
C THR A 166 3.15 -7.47 -22.24
N GLN A 167 4.13 -7.83 -23.06
CA GLN A 167 3.86 -8.54 -24.33
C GLN A 167 3.22 -9.91 -24.10
N ARG A 168 3.55 -10.58 -22.98
CA ARG A 168 3.13 -11.97 -22.72
C ARG A 168 1.98 -12.10 -21.73
N GLN A 169 1.81 -11.13 -20.84
CA GLN A 169 0.96 -11.32 -19.66
C GLN A 169 -0.17 -10.27 -19.56
N GLY A 170 -0.23 -9.33 -20.53
CA GLY A 170 -1.26 -8.27 -20.54
C GLY A 170 -1.01 -7.17 -19.52
N SER A 171 -2.07 -6.51 -19.04
CA SER A 171 -2.01 -5.40 -18.10
C SER A 171 -1.90 -5.88 -16.65
N TRP A 172 -1.14 -5.12 -15.86
CA TRP A 172 -0.87 -5.33 -14.44
C TRP A 172 -0.83 -3.97 -13.74
N THR A 173 -1.45 -3.88 -12.60
CA THR A 173 -1.50 -2.63 -11.83
C THR A 173 -0.92 -2.85 -10.45
N ALA A 174 -0.09 -1.93 -9.99
CA ALA A 174 0.37 -1.91 -8.61
C ALA A 174 0.09 -0.55 -7.97
N TYR A 175 -0.32 -0.59 -6.71
CA TYR A 175 -0.51 0.57 -5.85
C TYR A 175 0.42 0.49 -4.66
N VAL A 176 0.94 1.64 -4.24
CA VAL A 176 1.60 1.78 -2.94
C VAL A 176 0.77 2.69 -2.05
N VAL A 177 0.63 2.26 -0.79
CA VAL A 177 -0.11 2.98 0.25
C VAL A 177 0.75 3.19 1.49
N HIS A 178 0.48 4.26 2.23
CA HIS A 178 0.89 4.44 3.62
C HIS A 178 -0.29 5.03 4.37
N LEU A 179 -1.03 4.18 5.06
CA LEU A 179 -2.28 4.57 5.69
C LEU A 179 -2.02 5.25 7.05
N LYS A 180 -3.08 5.82 7.64
CA LYS A 180 -3.00 6.55 8.91
C LYS A 180 -2.44 5.68 10.01
N SER A 181 -1.40 6.17 10.67
CA SER A 181 -0.81 5.56 11.87
C SER A 181 -1.82 5.49 13.03
N ASN A 182 -1.52 4.68 14.05
CA ASN A 182 -2.41 4.52 15.20
C ASN A 182 -2.40 5.70 16.19
N ARG A 183 -1.63 6.76 15.92
CA ARG A 183 -1.61 7.98 16.72
C ARG A 183 -2.93 8.74 16.57
N GLY A 184 -3.52 9.18 17.69
CA GLY A 184 -4.80 9.90 17.74
C GLY A 184 -6.01 9.03 18.05
N GLY A 185 -5.80 7.82 18.52
CA GLY A 185 -6.86 6.89 18.95
C GLY A 185 -7.31 5.94 17.82
N ARG A 186 -7.40 4.67 18.16
CA ARG A 186 -7.65 3.60 17.19
C ARG A 186 -9.02 3.72 16.52
N GLU A 187 -10.04 4.13 17.25
CA GLU A 187 -11.39 4.24 16.68
C GLU A 187 -11.45 5.22 15.50
N VAL A 188 -10.80 6.38 15.63
CA VAL A 188 -10.74 7.39 14.56
C VAL A 188 -9.80 6.92 13.44
N THR A 189 -8.62 6.40 13.80
CA THR A 189 -7.61 6.04 12.80
C THR A 189 -8.01 4.84 11.95
N SER A 190 -8.74 3.86 12.51
CA SER A 190 -9.30 2.76 11.73
C SER A 190 -10.30 3.23 10.68
N LYS A 191 -11.21 4.15 11.04
CA LYS A 191 -12.17 4.73 10.08
C LYS A 191 -11.45 5.47 8.94
N ARG A 192 -10.38 6.20 9.25
CA ARG A 192 -9.55 6.88 8.24
C ARG A 192 -8.87 5.90 7.29
N ARG A 193 -8.36 4.78 7.79
CA ARG A 193 -7.78 3.72 6.95
C ARG A 193 -8.82 3.01 6.10
N GLU A 194 -9.96 2.66 6.68
CA GLU A 194 -11.07 2.04 5.94
C GLU A 194 -11.57 2.98 4.82
N ARG A 195 -11.70 4.27 5.09
CA ARG A 195 -12.05 5.29 4.11
C ARG A 195 -11.02 5.39 2.98
N ALA A 196 -9.73 5.27 3.27
CA ALA A 196 -8.70 5.24 2.25
C ALA A 196 -8.86 4.04 1.29
N ILE A 197 -9.23 2.86 1.81
CA ILE A 197 -9.53 1.69 0.99
C ILE A 197 -10.77 1.89 0.11
N GLU A 198 -11.80 2.61 0.60
CA GLU A 198 -12.95 2.97 -0.24
C GLU A 198 -12.55 3.86 -1.42
N TYR A 199 -11.67 4.84 -1.19
CA TYR A 199 -11.11 5.66 -2.29
C TYR A 199 -10.27 4.83 -3.26
N LEU A 200 -9.55 3.83 -2.78
CA LEU A 200 -8.81 2.91 -3.65
C LEU A 200 -9.79 2.11 -4.55
N ARG A 201 -10.91 1.63 -3.99
CA ARG A 201 -11.97 0.96 -4.78
C ARG A 201 -12.59 1.90 -5.82
N GLN A 202 -12.83 3.17 -5.47
CA GLN A 202 -13.31 4.16 -6.45
C GLN A 202 -12.30 4.40 -7.57
N ASP A 203 -11.00 4.40 -7.28
CA ASP A 203 -9.98 4.52 -8.31
C ASP A 203 -9.98 3.31 -9.25
N TRP A 204 -10.16 2.10 -8.74
CA TRP A 204 -10.34 0.91 -9.58
C TRP A 204 -11.53 1.06 -10.51
N GLN A 205 -12.69 1.44 -9.98
CA GLN A 205 -13.90 1.67 -10.78
C GLN A 205 -13.68 2.74 -11.85
N ARG A 206 -13.09 3.87 -11.50
CA ARG A 206 -12.78 4.97 -12.44
C ARG A 206 -11.85 4.53 -13.56
N ARG A 207 -10.95 3.60 -13.29
CA ARG A 207 -10.00 3.03 -14.26
C ARG A 207 -10.55 1.82 -15.00
N GLY A 208 -11.77 1.39 -14.70
CA GLY A 208 -12.36 0.19 -15.27
C GLY A 208 -11.67 -1.10 -14.81
N LEU A 209 -10.97 -1.07 -13.66
CA LEU A 209 -10.31 -2.24 -13.09
C LEU A 209 -11.30 -3.05 -12.25
N VAL A 210 -11.35 -4.34 -12.51
CA VAL A 210 -12.19 -5.32 -11.81
C VAL A 210 -11.28 -6.30 -11.06
N PRO A 211 -11.18 -6.22 -9.71
CA PRO A 211 -10.25 -7.06 -8.94
C PRO A 211 -10.38 -8.57 -9.18
N ASP A 212 -11.58 -9.05 -9.51
CA ASP A 212 -11.83 -10.47 -9.80
C ASP A 212 -11.17 -10.98 -11.08
N THR A 213 -10.90 -10.10 -12.03
CA THR A 213 -10.35 -10.44 -13.36
C THR A 213 -9.02 -9.78 -13.64
N ASP A 214 -8.80 -8.59 -13.07
CA ASP A 214 -7.59 -7.81 -13.32
C ASP A 214 -6.51 -8.08 -12.27
N ALA A 215 -5.28 -8.09 -12.74
CA ALA A 215 -4.13 -8.30 -11.88
C ALA A 215 -3.76 -6.99 -11.18
N ILE A 216 -4.25 -6.82 -9.96
CA ILE A 216 -4.01 -5.66 -9.11
C ILE A 216 -3.22 -6.11 -7.88
N ALA A 217 -2.15 -5.39 -7.56
CA ALA A 217 -1.42 -5.52 -6.31
C ALA A 217 -1.50 -4.23 -5.51
N VAL A 218 -1.61 -4.33 -4.19
CA VAL A 218 -1.53 -3.19 -3.27
C VAL A 218 -0.46 -3.51 -2.23
N GLY A 219 0.61 -2.72 -2.21
CA GLY A 219 1.69 -2.89 -1.24
C GLY A 219 1.90 -1.64 -0.39
N GLY A 220 2.46 -1.80 0.80
CA GLY A 220 2.81 -0.69 1.66
C GLY A 220 2.54 -0.91 3.13
N ASP A 221 2.61 0.19 3.87
CA ASP A 221 2.30 0.25 5.29
C ASP A 221 0.80 0.56 5.47
N PHE A 222 0.05 -0.46 5.85
CA PHE A 222 -1.39 -0.35 6.14
C PHE A 222 -1.67 0.15 7.55
N ASN A 223 -0.66 0.18 8.43
CA ASN A 223 -0.83 0.51 9.85
C ASN A 223 -1.94 -0.31 10.55
N CYS A 224 -2.24 -1.47 10.02
CA CYS A 224 -3.28 -2.40 10.46
C CYS A 224 -2.73 -3.83 10.46
N SER A 225 -2.86 -4.52 11.59
CA SER A 225 -2.32 -5.86 11.79
C SER A 225 -3.36 -6.95 11.56
N LEU A 226 -2.95 -8.03 10.91
CA LEU A 226 -3.76 -9.25 10.81
C LEU A 226 -3.56 -10.19 12.01
N LYS A 227 -2.41 -10.11 12.68
CA LYS A 227 -2.02 -10.99 13.79
C LYS A 227 -2.37 -10.40 15.17
N ASN A 228 -2.34 -9.07 15.33
CA ASN A 228 -2.67 -8.43 16.59
C ASN A 228 -4.20 -8.42 16.79
N PRO A 229 -4.72 -9.03 17.89
CA PRO A 229 -6.16 -9.12 18.17
C PRO A 229 -6.87 -7.78 18.30
N ASP A 230 -6.14 -6.73 18.61
CA ASP A 230 -6.67 -5.37 18.71
C ASP A 230 -7.25 -4.86 17.38
N PHE A 231 -6.79 -5.37 16.23
CA PHE A 231 -7.27 -5.01 14.90
C PHE A 231 -8.32 -5.97 14.34
N ARG A 232 -8.81 -6.94 15.15
CA ARG A 232 -9.73 -7.99 14.66
C ARG A 232 -11.04 -7.48 14.03
N LYS A 233 -11.51 -6.29 14.47
CA LYS A 233 -12.75 -5.65 13.99
C LYS A 233 -12.51 -4.70 12.82
N GLU A 234 -11.27 -4.34 12.54
CA GLU A 234 -10.93 -3.38 11.49
C GLU A 234 -10.99 -4.03 10.10
N LYS A 235 -11.67 -3.37 9.17
CA LYS A 235 -11.93 -3.88 7.81
C LYS A 235 -10.87 -3.47 6.79
N THR A 236 -9.89 -2.65 7.14
CA THR A 236 -8.86 -2.13 6.22
C THR A 236 -8.25 -3.24 5.36
N VAL A 237 -7.57 -4.21 5.96
CA VAL A 237 -6.98 -5.36 5.25
C VAL A 237 -7.96 -6.53 5.22
N ARG A 238 -8.65 -6.81 6.34
CA ARG A 238 -9.59 -7.94 6.45
C ARG A 238 -10.75 -7.84 5.48
N GLY A 239 -11.21 -6.63 5.15
CA GLY A 239 -12.25 -6.41 4.13
C GLY A 239 -11.81 -6.93 2.77
N LEU A 240 -10.59 -6.57 2.34
CA LEU A 240 -10.02 -7.06 1.08
C LEU A 240 -9.82 -8.58 1.08
N LEU A 241 -9.30 -9.15 2.19
CA LEU A 241 -9.19 -10.61 2.31
C LEU A 241 -10.55 -11.30 2.21
N GLY A 242 -11.60 -10.72 2.80
CA GLY A 242 -12.98 -11.21 2.66
C GLY A 242 -13.52 -11.16 1.23
N GLU A 243 -12.97 -10.30 0.38
CA GLU A 243 -13.24 -10.18 -1.06
C GLU A 243 -12.33 -11.10 -1.91
N GLY A 244 -11.62 -12.03 -1.32
CA GLY A 244 -10.77 -13.00 -2.01
C GLY A 244 -9.35 -12.54 -2.32
N TRP A 245 -8.93 -11.35 -1.84
CA TRP A 245 -7.52 -10.94 -1.92
C TRP A 245 -6.66 -11.84 -1.02
N VAL A 246 -5.38 -11.96 -1.34
CA VAL A 246 -4.41 -12.67 -0.50
C VAL A 246 -3.28 -11.76 -0.08
N SER A 247 -2.86 -11.86 1.19
CA SER A 247 -1.60 -11.28 1.64
C SER A 247 -0.48 -12.28 1.37
N VAL A 248 0.58 -11.83 0.70
CA VAL A 248 1.70 -12.71 0.33
C VAL A 248 2.46 -13.26 1.54
N THR A 249 2.32 -12.62 2.70
CA THR A 249 2.95 -13.03 3.97
C THR A 249 1.98 -13.71 4.93
N HIS A 250 0.74 -14.03 4.48
CA HIS A 250 -0.29 -14.62 5.36
C HIS A 250 0.20 -15.88 6.09
N ASP A 251 0.88 -16.77 5.36
CA ASP A 251 1.36 -18.05 5.85
C ASP A 251 2.75 -17.99 6.51
N VAL A 252 3.37 -16.80 6.56
CA VAL A 252 4.65 -16.65 7.25
C VAL A 252 4.41 -16.77 8.76
N PRO A 253 5.02 -17.75 9.44
CA PRO A 253 4.76 -17.98 10.85
C PRO A 253 5.27 -16.83 11.71
N TRP A 254 4.55 -16.55 12.81
CA TRP A 254 4.97 -15.59 13.80
C TRP A 254 6.18 -16.12 14.61
N PRO A 255 7.19 -15.27 14.97
CA PRO A 255 7.33 -13.83 14.69
C PRO A 255 7.99 -13.49 13.35
N LYS A 256 8.30 -14.45 12.49
CA LYS A 256 8.96 -14.20 11.19
C LYS A 256 8.11 -13.35 10.23
N GLY A 257 6.80 -13.29 10.45
CA GLY A 257 5.88 -12.44 9.69
C GLY A 257 5.77 -11.01 10.21
N ALA A 258 6.45 -10.65 11.29
CA ALA A 258 6.47 -9.26 11.78
C ALA A 258 7.24 -8.37 10.79
N THR A 259 6.68 -7.20 10.50
CA THR A 259 7.28 -6.20 9.61
C THR A 259 7.75 -4.96 10.34
N VAL A 260 7.25 -4.70 11.55
CA VAL A 260 7.67 -3.60 12.43
C VAL A 260 8.42 -4.17 13.63
N ARG A 261 9.55 -3.55 13.93
CA ARG A 261 10.37 -3.94 15.08
C ARG A 261 9.67 -3.58 16.39
N PRO A 262 9.90 -4.37 17.45
CA PRO A 262 9.55 -3.90 18.78
C PRO A 262 10.38 -2.66 19.11
N ASP A 263 9.80 -1.73 19.86
CA ASP A 263 10.57 -0.61 20.37
C ASP A 263 11.57 -1.07 21.44
N LYS A 264 12.57 -0.23 21.70
CA LYS A 264 13.63 -0.55 22.67
C LYS A 264 13.12 -0.64 24.12
N GLU A 265 12.00 0.01 24.38
CA GLU A 265 11.41 0.11 25.71
C GLU A 265 10.39 -1.01 25.97
N GLY A 266 10.07 -1.82 24.95
CA GLY A 266 9.10 -2.91 25.06
C GLY A 266 7.63 -2.44 25.13
N LYS A 267 7.39 -1.15 24.87
CA LYS A 267 6.04 -0.56 24.89
C LYS A 267 5.22 -0.97 23.69
N TYR A 268 5.86 -1.07 22.53
CA TYR A 268 5.23 -1.48 21.27
C TYR A 268 5.85 -2.80 20.83
N PRO A 269 5.07 -3.90 20.84
CA PRO A 269 5.55 -5.19 20.38
C PRO A 269 5.75 -5.19 18.86
N ALA A 270 6.52 -6.16 18.37
CA ALA A 270 6.61 -6.40 16.94
C ALA A 270 5.22 -6.61 16.32
N THR A 271 4.98 -6.07 15.13
CA THR A 271 3.68 -6.13 14.43
C THR A 271 3.85 -6.35 12.93
N ASP A 272 2.76 -6.74 12.26
CA ASP A 272 2.66 -6.96 10.81
C ASP A 272 1.85 -5.82 10.16
N PHE A 273 2.37 -4.59 10.18
CA PHE A 273 1.66 -3.43 9.61
C PHE A 273 1.81 -3.30 8.10
N ASP A 274 2.86 -3.87 7.53
CA ASP A 274 3.11 -3.86 6.10
C ASP A 274 2.53 -5.11 5.43
N ALA A 275 2.08 -4.96 4.19
CA ALA A 275 1.58 -6.07 3.39
C ALA A 275 1.84 -5.84 1.89
N ILE A 276 1.83 -6.93 1.12
CA ILE A 276 1.57 -6.94 -0.32
C ILE A 276 0.32 -7.80 -0.50
N LEU A 277 -0.75 -7.19 -0.99
CA LEU A 277 -2.03 -7.82 -1.25
C LEU A 277 -2.18 -8.03 -2.76
N LEU A 278 -2.60 -9.23 -3.16
CA LEU A 278 -2.82 -9.61 -4.54
C LEU A 278 -4.31 -9.87 -4.78
N SER A 279 -4.87 -9.29 -5.83
CA SER A 279 -6.28 -9.46 -6.20
C SER A 279 -6.61 -10.91 -6.62
N PRO A 280 -7.89 -11.32 -6.61
CA PRO A 280 -8.31 -12.60 -7.19
C PRO A 280 -7.90 -12.74 -8.66
N GLY A 281 -7.99 -11.68 -9.46
CA GLY A 281 -7.54 -11.64 -10.85
C GLY A 281 -6.04 -11.89 -11.00
N TRP A 282 -5.23 -11.35 -10.08
CA TRP A 282 -3.81 -11.67 -10.01
C TRP A 282 -3.57 -13.16 -9.81
N GLN A 283 -4.23 -13.74 -8.83
CA GLN A 283 -4.09 -15.16 -8.50
C GLN A 283 -4.49 -16.06 -9.66
N LYS A 284 -5.54 -15.70 -10.41
CA LYS A 284 -5.97 -16.41 -11.61
C LYS A 284 -4.90 -16.36 -12.71
N LYS A 285 -4.27 -15.20 -12.92
CA LYS A 285 -3.24 -15.03 -13.97
C LYS A 285 -1.93 -15.76 -13.67
N ILE A 286 -1.48 -15.77 -12.41
CA ILE A 286 -0.18 -16.39 -12.05
C ILE A 286 -0.36 -17.76 -11.40
N GLY A 287 -1.48 -17.99 -10.75
CA GLY A 287 -1.73 -19.16 -9.89
C GLY A 287 -1.05 -19.00 -8.52
N SER A 288 -1.76 -19.32 -7.44
CA SER A 288 -1.36 -19.07 -6.05
C SER A 288 -0.05 -19.76 -5.61
N LYS A 289 0.39 -20.79 -6.33
CA LYS A 289 1.60 -21.57 -6.00
C LYS A 289 2.88 -21.11 -6.71
N ARG A 290 2.85 -20.02 -7.45
CA ARG A 290 3.97 -19.59 -8.32
C ARG A 290 4.81 -18.44 -7.76
N TYR A 291 4.67 -18.10 -6.50
CA TYR A 291 5.52 -17.11 -5.86
C TYR A 291 6.06 -17.59 -4.52
N GLN A 292 7.16 -17.01 -4.11
CA GLN A 292 7.71 -17.09 -2.76
C GLN A 292 7.68 -15.68 -2.17
N ALA A 293 7.39 -15.58 -0.89
CA ALA A 293 7.38 -14.32 -0.19
C ALA A 293 7.83 -14.48 1.26
N GLY A 294 8.23 -13.38 1.86
CA GLY A 294 8.63 -13.35 3.26
C GLY A 294 8.97 -11.94 3.73
N VAL A 295 9.37 -11.84 4.98
CA VAL A 295 9.88 -10.63 5.60
C VAL A 295 11.38 -10.77 5.80
N TRP A 296 12.15 -9.78 5.40
CA TRP A 296 13.61 -9.82 5.58
C TRP A 296 14.00 -9.16 6.90
N GLN A 297 13.93 -9.94 7.96
CA GLN A 297 14.25 -9.47 9.31
C GLN A 297 15.76 -9.46 9.53
N ASN A 298 16.31 -8.28 9.78
CA ASN A 298 17.70 -8.09 10.16
C ASN A 298 17.85 -6.84 11.03
N SER A 299 18.58 -6.92 12.12
CA SER A 299 18.78 -5.81 13.06
C SER A 299 19.51 -4.61 12.46
N ASN A 300 20.30 -4.80 11.41
CA ASN A 300 21.10 -3.75 10.77
C ASN A 300 20.37 -3.03 9.64
N ILE A 301 19.13 -3.42 9.30
CA ILE A 301 18.31 -2.69 8.33
C ILE A 301 18.02 -1.28 8.86
N PRO A 302 18.24 -0.21 8.06
CA PRO A 302 18.19 1.17 8.53
C PRO A 302 16.75 1.74 8.57
N SER A 303 15.81 0.98 9.11
CA SER A 303 14.42 1.39 9.33
C SER A 303 13.87 0.64 10.55
N ASP A 304 12.84 1.16 11.18
CA ASP A 304 12.03 0.44 12.18
C ASP A 304 11.08 -0.58 11.53
N HIS A 305 10.96 -0.55 10.20
CA HIS A 305 10.27 -1.56 9.41
C HIS A 305 11.25 -2.51 8.72
N TRP A 306 10.86 -3.79 8.64
CA TRP A 306 11.52 -4.80 7.80
C TRP A 306 10.81 -4.93 6.46
N PRO A 307 11.55 -4.99 5.35
CA PRO A 307 10.92 -5.11 4.04
C PRO A 307 10.25 -6.46 3.83
N ILE A 308 9.09 -6.44 3.17
CA ILE A 308 8.48 -7.63 2.58
C ILE A 308 9.06 -7.82 1.19
N TRP A 309 9.37 -9.04 0.84
CA TRP A 309 9.77 -9.43 -0.51
C TRP A 309 8.79 -10.46 -1.09
N LEU A 310 8.64 -10.38 -2.41
CA LEU A 310 7.85 -11.29 -3.23
C LEU A 310 8.67 -11.64 -4.47
N SER A 311 8.80 -12.92 -4.79
CA SER A 311 9.50 -13.40 -5.98
C SER A 311 8.64 -14.37 -6.78
N PHE A 312 8.42 -14.07 -8.04
CA PHE A 312 7.70 -14.95 -8.96
C PHE A 312 8.64 -15.99 -9.53
N SER A 313 8.26 -17.27 -9.47
CA SER A 313 9.02 -18.33 -10.13
C SER A 313 9.00 -18.09 -11.64
N ARG A 314 10.16 -18.10 -12.28
CA ARG A 314 10.21 -18.19 -13.72
C ARG A 314 9.56 -19.51 -14.11
N SER A 315 8.33 -19.47 -14.60
CA SER A 315 7.77 -20.65 -15.27
C SER A 315 8.71 -20.97 -16.44
N ARG A 316 9.30 -22.15 -16.45
CA ARG A 316 9.64 -22.77 -17.72
C ARG A 316 8.31 -22.94 -18.44
N ILE A 317 7.89 -21.94 -19.19
CA ILE A 317 6.83 -22.08 -20.15
C ILE A 317 7.42 -23.07 -21.14
N ALA A 318 6.91 -24.30 -21.11
CA ALA A 318 7.13 -25.21 -22.21
C ALA A 318 6.72 -24.43 -23.47
N SER A 319 7.68 -24.17 -24.32
CA SER A 319 7.40 -23.64 -25.66
C SER A 319 6.48 -24.65 -26.35
N PRO A 320 5.43 -24.18 -27.07
CA PRO A 320 4.56 -25.07 -27.82
C PRO A 320 5.35 -25.83 -28.87
#